data_4b1aa1b470b7d3c13d3ba84b28363ad6
#
_entry.id   4b1aa1b470b7d3c13d3ba84b28363ad6
#
_cell.length_a   1.000
_cell.length_b   1.000
_cell.length_c   1.000
_cell.angle_alpha   90.00
_cell.angle_beta   90.00
_cell.angle_gamma   90.00
#
_symmetry.space_group_name_H-M   'P 1'
#
loop_
_entity.id
_entity.type
_entity.pdbx_description
1 polymer ?
#
loop_
_entity_poly.entity_id
_entity_poly.type
_entity_poly.pdbx_seq_one_letter_code
_entity_poly.pdbx_strand_id
1 'polypeptide(L)'
;MARIIGGVATSHTPTIGFAYDQDKQDDPDWAPIFQAFEPVSAWFREKQPDALVYIFNDHVTSFFFDHYSSFTLGIGEEYPVADEGGSPQIGRAHV
;
A
#
# COMPACT_ATOMS: atom_id res chain seq x y z
N MET A 1 -5.46 -19.95 -17.80
CA MET A 1 -5.66 -18.56 -18.32
C MET A 1 -5.81 -17.61 -17.14
N ALA A 2 -5.12 -16.48 -17.18
CA ALA A 2 -5.26 -15.46 -16.14
C ALA A 2 -6.64 -14.81 -16.22
N ARG A 3 -7.20 -14.45 -15.05
CA ARG A 3 -8.46 -13.73 -14.94
C ARG A 3 -8.39 -12.74 -13.78
N ILE A 4 -9.12 -11.65 -13.91
CA ILE A 4 -9.32 -10.70 -12.83
C ILE A 4 -10.39 -11.24 -11.89
N ILE A 5 -10.05 -11.44 -10.62
CA ILE A 5 -10.96 -11.96 -9.59
C ILE A 5 -11.55 -10.87 -8.70
N GLY A 6 -11.05 -9.67 -8.80
CA GLY A 6 -11.58 -8.52 -8.09
C GLY A 6 -10.61 -7.36 -8.06
N GLY A 7 -11.03 -6.28 -7.43
CA GLY A 7 -10.23 -5.08 -7.24
C GLY A 7 -10.60 -4.39 -5.95
N VAL A 8 -9.66 -3.67 -5.40
CA VAL A 8 -9.82 -2.84 -4.21
C VAL A 8 -9.29 -1.45 -4.52
N ALA A 9 -10.04 -0.44 -4.16
CA ALA A 9 -9.58 0.95 -4.20
C ALA A 9 -9.62 1.52 -2.79
N THR A 10 -8.53 2.15 -2.40
CA THR A 10 -8.42 2.77 -1.07
C THR A 10 -7.65 4.07 -1.14
N SER A 11 -8.00 5.01 -0.28
CA SER A 11 -7.13 6.13 0.02
C SER A 11 -5.94 5.67 0.85
N HIS A 12 -4.81 6.31 0.67
CA HIS A 12 -3.64 6.09 1.50
C HIS A 12 -2.99 7.42 1.86
N THR A 13 -2.49 7.51 3.07
CA THR A 13 -1.65 8.63 3.51
C THR A 13 -0.50 8.06 4.33
N PRO A 14 0.69 8.70 4.33
CA PRO A 14 1.80 8.26 5.17
C PRO A 14 1.44 8.20 6.65
N THR A 15 0.48 9.01 7.10
CA THR A 15 0.03 9.05 8.49
C THR A 15 -0.66 7.76 8.94
N ILE A 16 -1.30 7.01 8.04
CA ILE A 16 -1.88 5.69 8.36
C ILE A 16 -0.75 4.71 8.73
N GLY A 17 0.31 4.69 7.95
CA GLY A 17 1.50 3.89 8.26
C GLY A 17 2.14 4.28 9.58
N PHE A 18 2.29 5.59 9.82
CA PHE A 18 2.77 6.10 11.11
C PHE A 18 1.90 5.62 12.28
N ALA A 19 0.58 5.72 12.17
CA ALA A 19 -0.33 5.26 13.21
C ALA A 19 -0.21 3.75 13.46
N TYR A 20 -0.01 2.96 12.40
CA TYR A 20 0.23 1.53 12.50
C TYR A 20 1.53 1.23 13.28
N ASP A 21 2.63 1.90 12.94
CA ASP A 21 3.93 1.71 13.58
C ASP A 21 3.96 2.16 15.05
N GLN A 22 3.07 3.07 15.42
CA GLN A 22 2.94 3.56 16.79
C GLN A 22 1.88 2.79 17.60
N ASP A 23 1.41 1.65 17.09
CA ASP A 23 0.37 0.81 17.73
C ASP A 23 -0.91 1.58 18.08
N LYS A 24 -1.31 2.51 17.19
CA LYS A 24 -2.50 3.36 17.40
C LYS A 24 -3.78 2.81 16.77
N GLN A 25 -3.80 1.54 16.40
CA GLN A 25 -4.96 0.94 15.72
C GLN A 25 -6.24 1.00 16.54
N ASP A 26 -6.12 0.96 17.87
CA ASP A 26 -7.25 1.01 18.81
C ASP A 26 -7.55 2.42 19.34
N ASP A 27 -6.74 3.41 18.96
CA ASP A 27 -6.99 4.80 19.30
C ASP A 27 -8.30 5.28 18.66
N PRO A 28 -9.20 5.97 19.39
CA PRO A 28 -10.50 6.42 18.86
C PRO A 28 -10.41 7.21 17.55
N ASP A 29 -9.35 7.95 17.34
CA ASP A 29 -9.16 8.75 16.13
C ASP A 29 -8.77 7.87 14.91
N TRP A 30 -8.14 6.71 15.15
CA TRP A 30 -7.61 5.82 14.12
C TRP A 30 -8.43 4.53 13.94
N ALA A 31 -9.05 4.04 14.99
CA ALA A 31 -9.77 2.76 14.97
C ALA A 31 -10.79 2.63 13.83
N PRO A 32 -11.60 3.64 13.47
CA PRO A 32 -12.52 3.52 12.35
C PRO A 32 -11.84 3.26 11.02
N ILE A 33 -10.63 3.83 10.80
CA ILE A 33 -9.84 3.62 9.58
C ILE A 33 -9.35 2.19 9.52
N PHE A 34 -8.73 1.69 10.59
CA PHE A 34 -8.22 0.32 10.63
C PHE A 34 -9.34 -0.72 10.56
N GLN A 35 -10.48 -0.48 11.19
CA GLN A 35 -11.66 -1.33 11.08
C GLN A 35 -12.21 -1.38 9.64
N ALA A 36 -12.13 -0.29 8.91
CA ALA A 36 -12.54 -0.26 7.50
C ALA A 36 -11.66 -1.13 6.59
N PHE A 37 -10.42 -1.43 6.98
CA PHE A 37 -9.54 -2.34 6.25
C PHE A 37 -9.79 -3.82 6.55
N GLU A 38 -10.51 -4.16 7.61
CA GLU A 38 -10.76 -5.56 7.97
C GLU A 38 -11.48 -6.37 6.87
N PRO A 39 -12.54 -5.84 6.22
CA PRO A 39 -13.17 -6.54 5.09
C PRO A 39 -12.22 -6.76 3.92
N VAL A 40 -11.31 -5.82 3.66
CA VAL A 40 -10.29 -5.93 2.60
C VAL A 40 -9.33 -7.07 2.92
N SER A 41 -8.82 -7.11 4.14
CA SER A 41 -7.93 -8.19 4.60
C SER A 41 -8.62 -9.55 4.54
N ALA A 42 -9.89 -9.61 4.96
CA ALA A 42 -10.69 -10.84 4.88
C ALA A 42 -10.88 -11.30 3.43
N TRP A 43 -11.15 -10.37 2.52
CA TRP A 43 -11.31 -10.66 1.10
C TRP A 43 -10.02 -11.24 0.50
N PHE A 44 -8.84 -10.68 0.81
CA PHE A 44 -7.56 -11.22 0.35
C PHE A 44 -7.31 -12.63 0.89
N ARG A 45 -7.60 -12.87 2.17
CA ARG A 45 -7.47 -14.21 2.78
C ARG A 45 -8.40 -15.23 2.12
N GLU A 46 -9.61 -14.83 1.76
CA GLU A 46 -10.58 -15.70 1.09
C GLU A 46 -10.18 -16.00 -0.36
N LYS A 47 -9.83 -14.96 -1.11
CA LYS A 47 -9.59 -15.07 -2.56
C LYS A 47 -8.22 -15.60 -2.93
N GLN A 48 -7.22 -15.35 -2.10
CA GLN A 48 -5.83 -15.78 -2.31
C GLN A 48 -5.36 -15.55 -3.76
N PRO A 49 -5.31 -14.30 -4.25
CA PRO A 49 -4.89 -14.02 -5.62
C PRO A 49 -3.45 -14.48 -5.87
N ASP A 50 -3.18 -15.03 -7.05
CA ASP A 50 -1.83 -15.45 -7.44
C ASP A 50 -0.91 -14.27 -7.75
N ALA A 51 -1.48 -13.15 -8.20
CA ALA A 51 -0.77 -11.93 -8.52
C ALA A 51 -1.60 -10.70 -8.17
N LEU A 52 -0.93 -9.63 -7.78
CA LEU A 52 -1.52 -8.33 -7.51
C LEU A 52 -0.97 -7.30 -8.49
N VAL A 53 -1.85 -6.61 -9.19
CA VAL A 53 -1.49 -5.40 -9.94
C VAL A 53 -1.77 -4.21 -9.04
N TYR A 54 -0.70 -3.54 -8.61
CA TYR A 54 -0.77 -2.41 -7.69
C TYR A 54 -0.63 -1.09 -8.46
N ILE A 55 -1.66 -0.26 -8.42
CA ILE A 55 -1.69 1.03 -9.13
C ILE A 55 -1.67 2.15 -8.10
N PHE A 56 -0.70 3.03 -8.20
CA PHE A 56 -0.52 4.14 -7.25
C PHE A 56 0.23 5.31 -7.89
N ASN A 57 0.23 6.45 -7.24
CA ASN A 57 1.07 7.59 -7.60
C ASN A 57 2.40 7.52 -6.85
N ASP A 58 3.49 7.70 -7.57
CA ASP A 58 4.79 7.89 -6.93
C ASP A 58 4.85 9.26 -6.24
N HIS A 59 5.33 9.29 -5.01
CA HIS A 59 5.46 10.51 -4.21
C HIS A 59 6.89 11.06 -4.22
N VAL A 60 7.46 11.18 -5.43
CA VAL A 60 8.86 11.64 -5.63
C VAL A 60 9.86 10.74 -4.88
N THR A 61 9.61 9.45 -4.88
CA THR A 61 10.46 8.46 -4.22
C THR A 61 11.32 7.68 -5.21
N SER A 62 10.75 7.28 -6.35
CA SER A 62 11.44 6.59 -7.43
C SER A 62 11.59 7.44 -8.69
N PHE A 63 10.70 8.41 -8.89
CA PHE A 63 10.71 9.34 -10.02
C PHE A 63 10.79 10.78 -9.53
N PHE A 64 11.79 11.49 -10.02
CA PHE A 64 12.04 12.88 -9.67
C PHE A 64 11.65 13.81 -10.82
N PHE A 65 11.75 15.11 -10.62
CA PHE A 65 11.34 16.14 -11.60
C PHE A 65 12.14 16.11 -12.90
N ASP A 66 13.21 15.37 -12.98
CA ASP A 66 14.04 15.16 -14.17
C ASP A 66 13.57 13.96 -15.01
N HIS A 67 12.63 13.17 -14.53
CA HIS A 67 12.14 11.97 -15.22
C HIS A 67 10.66 11.71 -14.95
N TYR A 68 9.80 12.30 -15.78
CA TYR A 68 8.37 12.07 -15.73
C TYR A 68 7.91 11.16 -16.86
N SER A 69 7.55 9.95 -16.53
CA SER A 69 6.77 9.07 -17.40
C SER A 69 5.29 9.26 -17.13
N SER A 70 4.45 9.20 -18.17
CA SER A 70 2.99 9.24 -17.98
C SER A 70 2.51 8.01 -17.19
N PHE A 71 3.11 6.85 -17.49
CA PHE A 71 2.88 5.59 -16.77
C PHE A 71 4.18 4.80 -16.71
N THR A 72 4.38 4.08 -15.63
CA THR A 72 5.51 3.18 -15.46
C THR A 72 5.02 1.86 -14.92
N LEU A 73 5.52 0.75 -15.48
CA LEU A 73 5.26 -0.60 -14.98
C LEU A 73 6.49 -1.09 -14.21
N GLY A 74 6.33 -1.32 -12.92
CA GLY A 74 7.35 -1.97 -12.11
C GLY A 74 7.28 -3.49 -12.25
N ILE A 75 8.40 -4.11 -12.60
CA ILE A 75 8.56 -5.57 -12.76
C ILE A 75 9.77 -6.11 -11.98
N GLY A 76 10.29 -5.33 -11.05
CA GLY A 76 11.42 -5.74 -10.22
C GLY A 76 11.00 -6.78 -9.16
N GLU A 77 11.94 -7.60 -8.75
CA GLU A 77 11.74 -8.56 -7.66
C GLU A 77 11.71 -7.88 -6.30
N GLU A 78 12.42 -6.77 -6.17
CA GLU A 78 12.52 -5.97 -4.95
C GLU A 78 12.43 -4.47 -5.27
N TYR A 79 11.89 -3.72 -4.34
CA TYR A 79 11.81 -2.26 -4.41
C TYR A 79 12.34 -1.66 -3.13
N PRO A 80 13.11 -0.56 -3.21
CA PRO A 80 13.54 0.15 -2.02
C PRO A 80 12.34 0.70 -1.25
N VAL A 81 12.44 0.67 0.05
CA VAL A 81 11.45 1.28 0.93
C VAL A 81 11.52 2.79 0.80
N ALA A 82 10.38 3.44 0.59
CA ALA A 82 10.30 4.89 0.59
C ALA A 82 10.36 5.43 2.01
N ASP A 83 11.21 6.44 2.23
CA ASP A 83 11.23 7.19 3.49
C ASP A 83 10.28 8.40 3.35
N GLU A 84 9.04 8.19 3.73
CA GLU A 84 8.00 9.23 3.73
C GLU A 84 7.76 9.79 5.14
N GLY A 85 8.79 9.83 5.97
CA GLY A 85 8.73 10.38 7.32
C GLY A 85 8.24 9.41 8.39
N GLY A 86 8.19 8.13 8.08
CA GLY A 86 7.90 7.06 9.01
C GLY A 86 9.12 6.20 9.34
N SER A 87 8.93 5.15 10.12
CA SER A 87 10.01 4.19 10.34
C SER A 87 10.28 3.38 9.06
N PRO A 88 11.50 2.82 8.90
CA PRO A 88 11.85 1.97 7.76
C PRO A 88 10.92 0.75 7.55
N GLN A 89 10.06 0.47 8.52
CA GLN A 89 9.12 -0.66 8.46
C GLN A 89 7.82 -0.29 7.73
N ILE A 90 7.49 0.99 7.58
CA ILE A 90 6.26 1.45 6.91
C ILE A 90 6.25 1.07 5.43
N GLY A 91 7.39 1.09 4.77
CA GLY A 91 7.47 0.79 3.35
C GLY A 91 7.62 -0.70 3.01
N ARG A 92 7.51 -1.59 3.97
CA ARG A 92 7.43 -3.00 3.66
C ARG A 92 6.01 -3.32 3.21
N ALA A 93 5.82 -3.36 1.89
CA ALA A 93 4.70 -4.08 1.34
C ALA A 93 4.81 -5.53 1.83
N HIS A 94 4.10 -5.86 2.88
CA HIS A 94 3.87 -7.24 3.22
C HIS A 94 2.88 -7.79 2.21
N VAL A 95 3.44 -8.31 1.17
CA VAL A 95 2.70 -9.16 0.25
C VAL A 95 2.37 -10.47 0.97
#